data_0b76b30bddf906cfbf3b44e49feed8a3
#
_entry.id   0b76b30bddf906cfbf3b44e49feed8a3
#
_cell.length_a   1.000
_cell.length_b   1.000
_cell.length_c   1.000
_cell.angle_alpha   90.00
_cell.angle_beta   90.00
_cell.angle_gamma   90.00
#
_symmetry.space_group_name_H-M   'P 1'
#
loop_
_entity.id
_entity.type
_entity.pdbx_description
1 polymer ?
#
loop_
_entity_poly.entity_id
_entity_poly.type
_entity_poly.pdbx_seq_one_letter_code
_entity_poly.pdbx_strand_id
1 'polypeptide(L)'
;EKQKKVKVSEYIEIIKDNKPMQRLMIAGAGCKLALSIATNTTVLCMLYGCMMGNYDSLYLPMMILGYAASVPFFLLTVRTSQKKGQKASLVRYVSVALVCYVGVLALLLLWNPSNGMNLVFPSVNVYTILFIICFGVGYGAYYATADMPIPMVADCSDYETYRSGKYIPGIMGTLFSLVDKLVSSLAATVVG
;
A
#
# COMPACT_ATOMS: atom_id res chain seq x y z
N GLU A 1 -33.99 -1.58 18.45
CA GLU A 1 -33.73 -0.23 17.88
C GLU A 1 -33.86 -0.28 16.37
N LYS A 2 -34.85 0.42 15.81
CA LYS A 2 -35.04 0.48 14.36
C LYS A 2 -33.86 1.24 13.74
N GLN A 3 -33.03 0.56 12.95
CA GLN A 3 -31.99 1.20 12.13
C GLN A 3 -32.66 2.26 11.25
N LYS A 4 -32.37 3.52 11.52
CA LYS A 4 -32.83 4.65 10.71
C LYS A 4 -32.21 4.49 9.32
N LYS A 5 -33.03 4.34 8.27
CA LYS A 5 -32.54 4.29 6.89
C LYS A 5 -31.82 5.59 6.59
N VAL A 6 -30.51 5.54 6.50
CA VAL A 6 -29.66 6.69 6.18
C VAL A 6 -29.80 7.00 4.69
N LYS A 7 -30.08 8.25 4.36
CA LYS A 7 -30.22 8.70 2.97
C LYS A 7 -28.84 8.92 2.35
N VAL A 8 -28.70 8.66 1.06
CA VAL A 8 -27.45 8.88 0.31
C VAL A 8 -26.93 10.32 0.46
N SER A 9 -27.82 11.30 0.58
CA SER A 9 -27.47 12.70 0.83
C SER A 9 -26.69 12.90 2.14
N GLU A 10 -26.97 12.11 3.18
CA GLU A 10 -26.25 12.20 4.46
C GLU A 10 -24.80 11.71 4.33
N TYR A 11 -24.55 10.72 3.48
CA TYR A 11 -23.18 10.26 3.18
C TYR A 11 -22.34 11.36 2.51
N ILE A 12 -22.94 12.08 1.56
CA ILE A 12 -22.27 13.17 0.85
C ILE A 12 -21.97 14.33 1.79
N GLU A 13 -22.90 14.68 2.67
CA GLU A 13 -22.72 15.74 3.66
C GLU A 13 -21.60 15.43 4.64
N ILE A 14 -21.55 14.20 5.18
CA ILE A 14 -20.48 13.73 6.06
C ILE A 14 -19.13 13.84 5.35
N ILE A 15 -19.05 13.38 4.09
CA ILE A 15 -17.78 13.44 3.33
C ILE A 15 -17.35 14.90 3.14
N LYS A 16 -18.25 15.81 2.80
CA LYS A 16 -17.89 17.22 2.55
C LYS A 16 -17.37 17.93 3.78
N ASP A 17 -17.90 17.61 4.94
CA ASP A 17 -17.62 18.32 6.17
C ASP A 17 -16.50 17.70 7.00
N ASN A 18 -16.26 16.39 6.87
CA ASN A 18 -15.23 15.68 7.61
C ASN A 18 -13.91 15.65 6.84
N LYS A 19 -13.10 16.71 6.96
CA LYS A 19 -11.79 16.80 6.30
C LYS A 19 -10.80 15.68 6.67
N PRO A 20 -10.69 15.22 7.94
CA PRO A 20 -9.89 14.04 8.27
C PRO A 20 -10.28 12.80 7.47
N MET A 21 -11.58 12.53 7.34
CA MET A 21 -12.09 11.39 6.59
C MET A 21 -11.77 11.50 5.09
N GLN A 22 -11.91 12.67 4.47
CA GLN A 22 -11.52 12.89 3.08
C GLN A 22 -10.05 12.54 2.84
N ARG A 23 -9.17 13.06 3.70
CA ARG A 23 -7.72 12.80 3.60
C ARG A 23 -7.38 11.34 3.82
N LEU A 24 -8.07 10.67 4.74
CA LEU A 24 -7.90 9.26 5.01
C LEU A 24 -8.35 8.40 3.82
N MET A 25 -9.50 8.72 3.20
CA MET A 25 -9.98 8.03 2.00
C MET A 25 -8.99 8.16 0.83
N ILE A 26 -8.44 9.36 0.60
CA ILE A 26 -7.41 9.56 -0.45
C ILE A 26 -6.14 8.76 -0.14
N ALA A 27 -5.68 8.79 1.11
CA ALA A 27 -4.49 8.04 1.52
C ALA A 27 -4.71 6.52 1.41
N GLY A 28 -5.84 6.01 1.90
CA GLY A 28 -6.20 4.59 1.82
C GLY A 28 -6.36 4.12 0.39
N ALA A 29 -7.05 4.92 -0.45
CA ALA A 29 -7.19 4.67 -1.87
C ALA A 29 -5.84 4.58 -2.59
N GLY A 30 -4.94 5.51 -2.32
CA GLY A 30 -3.58 5.50 -2.88
C GLY A 30 -2.76 4.28 -2.43
N CYS A 31 -2.81 3.94 -1.14
CA CYS A 31 -2.16 2.74 -0.62
C CYS A 31 -2.71 1.47 -1.27
N LYS A 32 -4.03 1.37 -1.41
CA LYS A 32 -4.67 0.18 -1.99
C LYS A 32 -4.40 0.04 -3.48
N LEU A 33 -4.45 1.15 -4.22
CA LEU A 33 -4.11 1.17 -5.65
C LEU A 33 -2.69 0.69 -5.89
N ALA A 34 -1.72 1.24 -5.15
CA ALA A 34 -0.33 0.87 -5.29
C ALA A 34 -0.09 -0.62 -4.92
N LEU A 35 -0.73 -1.14 -3.86
CA LEU A 35 -0.66 -2.56 -3.51
C LEU A 35 -1.24 -3.43 -4.64
N SER A 36 -2.41 -3.07 -5.14
CA SER A 36 -3.07 -3.83 -6.21
C SER A 36 -2.24 -3.86 -7.49
N ILE A 37 -1.54 -2.77 -7.83
CA ILE A 37 -0.61 -2.72 -8.97
C ILE A 37 0.63 -3.56 -8.67
N ALA A 38 1.26 -3.40 -7.51
CA ALA A 38 2.49 -4.10 -7.14
C ALA A 38 2.32 -5.63 -7.05
N THR A 39 1.13 -6.10 -6.70
CA THR A 39 0.81 -7.53 -6.60
C THR A 39 0.13 -8.09 -7.85
N ASN A 40 -0.06 -7.27 -8.90
CA ASN A 40 -0.69 -7.70 -10.13
C ASN A 40 0.18 -8.71 -10.88
N THR A 41 -0.41 -9.83 -11.29
CA THR A 41 0.30 -10.90 -11.98
C THR A 41 0.98 -10.43 -13.26
N THR A 42 0.37 -9.54 -14.03
CA THR A 42 0.95 -8.98 -15.26
C THR A 42 2.24 -8.21 -14.96
N VAL A 43 2.23 -7.34 -13.94
CA VAL A 43 3.41 -6.58 -13.51
C VAL A 43 4.53 -7.52 -13.06
N LEU A 44 4.20 -8.53 -12.27
CA LEU A 44 5.17 -9.52 -11.79
C LEU A 44 5.72 -10.40 -12.93
N CYS A 45 4.87 -10.78 -13.89
CA CYS A 45 5.31 -11.49 -15.09
C CYS A 45 6.29 -10.65 -15.94
N MET A 46 6.00 -9.38 -16.12
CA MET A 46 6.91 -8.48 -16.85
C MET A 46 8.24 -8.32 -16.10
N LEU A 47 8.19 -8.14 -14.78
CA LEU A 47 9.39 -7.95 -13.98
C LEU A 47 10.26 -9.22 -13.94
N TYR A 48 9.70 -10.35 -13.53
CA TYR A 48 10.46 -11.59 -13.34
C TYR A 48 10.69 -12.37 -14.63
N GLY A 49 9.73 -12.36 -15.54
CA GLY A 49 9.81 -13.07 -16.81
C GLY A 49 10.57 -12.31 -17.87
N CYS A 50 10.15 -11.09 -18.21
CA CYS A 50 10.74 -10.34 -19.32
C CYS A 50 12.07 -9.67 -18.94
N MET A 51 12.18 -9.09 -17.73
CA MET A 51 13.40 -8.39 -17.33
C MET A 51 14.43 -9.30 -16.68
N MET A 52 14.02 -10.22 -15.80
CA MET A 52 14.93 -11.14 -15.09
C MET A 52 15.07 -12.50 -15.78
N GLY A 53 14.23 -12.79 -16.80
CA GLY A 53 14.34 -13.98 -17.66
C GLY A 53 13.87 -15.30 -17.03
N ASN A 54 13.36 -15.31 -15.80
CA ASN A 54 12.92 -16.54 -15.15
C ASN A 54 11.83 -16.31 -14.10
N TYR A 55 10.58 -16.32 -14.54
CA TYR A 55 9.42 -16.12 -13.67
C TYR A 55 9.25 -17.23 -12.64
N ASP A 56 9.33 -18.49 -13.06
CA ASP A 56 8.99 -19.64 -12.20
C ASP A 56 9.97 -19.80 -11.02
N SER A 57 11.24 -19.54 -11.25
CA SER A 57 12.27 -19.63 -10.19
C SER A 57 12.35 -18.41 -9.28
N LEU A 58 11.87 -17.24 -9.73
CA LEU A 58 12.00 -15.99 -8.97
C LEU A 58 10.72 -15.61 -8.23
N TYR A 59 9.55 -15.94 -8.78
CA TYR A 59 8.28 -15.52 -8.20
C TYR A 59 8.11 -15.97 -6.74
N LEU A 60 8.26 -17.26 -6.47
CA LEU A 60 8.06 -17.81 -5.13
C LEU A 60 9.10 -17.31 -4.11
N PRO A 61 10.42 -17.36 -4.39
CA PRO A 61 11.45 -16.82 -3.48
C PRO A 61 11.27 -15.33 -3.19
N MET A 62 10.94 -14.52 -4.18
CA MET A 62 10.75 -13.08 -3.99
C MET A 62 9.48 -12.78 -3.18
N MET A 63 8.42 -13.54 -3.35
CA MET A 63 7.22 -13.43 -2.52
C MET A 63 7.52 -13.80 -1.05
N ILE A 64 8.23 -14.90 -0.82
CA ILE A 64 8.65 -15.31 0.53
C ILE A 64 9.53 -14.24 1.16
N LEU A 65 10.49 -13.69 0.43
CA LEU A 65 11.36 -12.61 0.89
C LEU A 65 10.56 -11.37 1.27
N GLY A 66 9.61 -10.96 0.45
CA GLY A 66 8.73 -9.82 0.71
C GLY A 66 7.87 -10.00 1.97
N TYR A 67 7.26 -11.16 2.13
CA TYR A 67 6.49 -11.47 3.34
C TYR A 67 7.39 -11.60 4.58
N ALA A 68 8.54 -12.24 4.47
CA ALA A 68 9.50 -12.31 5.57
C ALA A 68 9.98 -10.92 6.01
N ALA A 69 10.25 -10.02 5.05
CA ALA A 69 10.60 -8.63 5.33
C ALA A 69 9.43 -7.85 5.95
N SER A 70 8.18 -8.18 5.64
CA SER A 70 7.03 -7.48 6.20
C SER A 70 6.84 -7.69 7.71
N VAL A 71 7.27 -8.83 8.25
CA VAL A 71 7.13 -9.16 9.68
C VAL A 71 7.83 -8.14 10.60
N PRO A 72 9.14 -7.84 10.45
CA PRO A 72 9.79 -6.83 11.26
C PRO A 72 9.19 -5.43 11.04
N PHE A 73 8.81 -5.09 9.81
CA PHE A 73 8.14 -3.81 9.54
C PHE A 73 6.79 -3.72 10.23
N PHE A 74 6.01 -4.80 10.27
CA PHE A 74 4.75 -4.83 11.01
C PHE A 74 4.95 -4.54 12.50
N LEU A 75 5.92 -5.18 13.13
CA LEU A 75 6.26 -4.91 14.54
C LEU A 75 6.71 -3.47 14.78
N LEU A 76 7.50 -2.93 13.86
CA LEU A 76 7.98 -1.54 13.93
C LEU A 76 6.84 -0.54 13.71
N THR A 77 5.91 -0.81 12.80
CA THR A 77 4.74 0.05 12.56
C THR A 77 3.84 0.10 13.78
N VAL A 78 3.58 -1.04 14.42
CA VAL A 78 2.78 -1.12 15.67
C VAL A 78 3.46 -0.31 16.78
N ARG A 79 4.76 -0.53 17.03
CA ARG A 79 5.52 0.22 18.05
C ARG A 79 5.54 1.72 17.78
N THR A 80 5.72 2.12 16.53
CA THR A 80 5.74 3.53 16.15
C THR A 80 4.35 4.15 16.29
N SER A 81 3.31 3.41 15.94
CA SER A 81 1.92 3.82 16.09
C SER A 81 1.55 4.07 17.56
N GLN A 82 1.97 3.18 18.45
CA GLN A 82 1.75 3.35 19.91
C GLN A 82 2.49 4.56 20.49
N LYS A 83 3.70 4.86 20.00
CA LYS A 83 4.53 5.96 20.55
C LYS A 83 4.24 7.32 19.91
N LYS A 84 3.96 7.39 18.63
CA LYS A 84 3.87 8.63 17.84
C LYS A 84 2.53 8.82 17.13
N GLY A 85 1.61 7.88 17.30
CA GLY A 85 0.30 7.87 16.63
C GLY A 85 0.34 7.21 15.25
N GLN A 86 -0.84 6.78 14.80
CA GLN A 86 -1.03 6.00 13.57
C GLN A 86 -0.59 6.76 12.32
N LYS A 87 -0.95 8.05 12.23
CA LYS A 87 -0.57 8.92 11.10
C LYS A 87 0.95 9.02 10.93
N ALA A 88 1.69 9.23 12.02
CA ALA A 88 3.15 9.35 11.96
C ALA A 88 3.81 8.04 11.55
N SER A 89 3.27 6.91 12.00
CA SER A 89 3.72 5.58 11.59
C SER A 89 3.47 5.35 10.09
N LEU A 90 2.26 5.59 9.62
CA LEU A 90 1.90 5.44 8.21
C LEU A 90 2.81 6.26 7.30
N VAL A 91 2.94 7.57 7.56
CA VAL A 91 3.78 8.47 6.74
C VAL A 91 5.23 8.00 6.72
N ARG A 92 5.80 7.61 7.86
CA ARG A 92 7.20 7.15 7.94
C ARG A 92 7.45 5.93 7.08
N TYR A 93 6.66 4.87 7.22
CA TYR A 93 6.93 3.61 6.55
C TYR A 93 6.52 3.61 5.07
N VAL A 94 5.48 4.37 4.69
CA VAL A 94 5.18 4.64 3.29
C VAL A 94 6.30 5.45 2.63
N SER A 95 6.93 6.40 3.34
CA SER A 95 8.10 7.13 2.82
C SER A 95 9.31 6.20 2.63
N VAL A 96 9.55 5.26 3.55
CA VAL A 96 10.61 4.25 3.37
C VAL A 96 10.34 3.41 2.13
N ALA A 97 9.11 2.92 1.97
CA ALA A 97 8.72 2.16 0.79
C ALA A 97 8.90 2.98 -0.51
N LEU A 98 8.49 4.26 -0.51
CA LEU A 98 8.65 5.14 -1.66
C LEU A 98 10.12 5.31 -2.06
N VAL A 99 11.01 5.55 -1.10
CA VAL A 99 12.46 5.66 -1.37
C VAL A 99 13.01 4.36 -1.98
N CYS A 100 12.61 3.20 -1.43
CA CYS A 100 13.01 1.91 -1.96
C CYS A 100 12.49 1.68 -3.39
N TYR A 101 11.23 2.02 -3.68
CA TYR A 101 10.69 1.87 -5.04
C TYR A 101 11.27 2.86 -6.04
N VAL A 102 11.61 4.08 -5.61
CA VAL A 102 12.39 5.01 -6.44
C VAL A 102 13.78 4.43 -6.72
N GLY A 103 14.41 3.78 -5.74
CA GLY A 103 15.65 3.03 -5.94
C GLY A 103 15.51 1.90 -6.96
N VAL A 104 14.44 1.12 -6.89
CA VAL A 104 14.12 0.07 -7.88
C VAL A 104 13.94 0.69 -9.27
N LEU A 105 13.19 1.79 -9.39
CA LEU A 105 12.99 2.48 -10.66
C LEU A 105 14.34 2.96 -11.24
N ALA A 106 15.21 3.55 -10.42
CA ALA A 106 16.54 3.98 -10.85
C ALA A 106 17.39 2.81 -11.33
N LEU A 107 17.36 1.66 -10.63
CA LEU A 107 18.04 0.45 -11.07
C LEU A 107 17.52 -0.05 -12.42
N LEU A 108 16.19 -0.04 -12.62
CA LEU A 108 15.59 -0.46 -13.89
C LEU A 108 15.94 0.48 -15.04
N LEU A 109 16.03 1.80 -14.79
CA LEU A 109 16.44 2.78 -15.80
C LEU A 109 17.94 2.68 -16.16
N LEU A 110 18.76 2.27 -15.20
CA LEU A 110 20.20 2.04 -15.39
C LEU A 110 20.52 0.65 -15.95
N TRP A 111 19.51 -0.15 -16.21
CA TRP A 111 19.66 -1.49 -16.72
C TRP A 111 20.41 -1.48 -18.09
N ASN A 112 21.59 -2.07 -18.10
CA ASN A 112 22.42 -2.19 -19.29
C ASN A 112 23.12 -3.54 -19.32
N PRO A 113 22.64 -4.53 -20.09
CA PRO A 113 23.22 -5.86 -20.16
C PRO A 113 24.68 -5.88 -20.62
N SER A 114 25.10 -4.92 -21.45
CA SER A 114 26.46 -4.83 -21.99
C SER A 114 27.49 -4.49 -20.91
N ASN A 115 27.10 -3.80 -19.84
CA ASN A 115 27.99 -3.36 -18.76
C ASN A 115 27.85 -4.21 -17.49
N GLY A 116 27.25 -5.41 -17.57
CA GLY A 116 27.01 -6.28 -16.42
C GLY A 116 25.91 -5.79 -15.48
N MET A 117 25.24 -4.69 -15.78
CA MET A 117 24.05 -4.19 -15.06
C MET A 117 22.82 -4.94 -15.55
N ASN A 118 22.74 -6.22 -15.25
CA ASN A 118 21.61 -7.05 -15.63
C ASN A 118 21.04 -7.78 -14.40
N LEU A 119 19.76 -8.10 -14.48
CA LEU A 119 19.03 -8.85 -13.46
C LEU A 119 18.84 -10.32 -13.86
N VAL A 120 19.58 -10.79 -14.84
CA VAL A 120 19.42 -12.16 -15.38
C VAL A 120 19.93 -13.18 -14.37
N PHE A 121 19.01 -13.98 -13.85
CA PHE A 121 19.31 -15.11 -13.00
C PHE A 121 19.87 -16.29 -13.85
N PRO A 122 20.92 -17.03 -13.44
CA PRO A 122 21.50 -17.12 -12.09
C PRO A 122 22.72 -16.23 -11.81
N SER A 123 23.08 -15.28 -12.66
CA SER A 123 24.25 -14.43 -12.41
C SER A 123 23.95 -13.41 -11.32
N VAL A 124 24.44 -13.66 -10.12
CA VAL A 124 24.31 -12.74 -8.99
C VAL A 124 25.45 -11.71 -9.04
N ASN A 125 25.10 -10.46 -9.24
CA ASN A 125 26.04 -9.33 -9.19
C ASN A 125 25.57 -8.29 -8.15
N VAL A 126 26.35 -7.23 -7.95
CA VAL A 126 26.01 -6.15 -7.01
C VAL A 126 24.66 -5.49 -7.36
N TYR A 127 24.37 -5.36 -8.64
CA TYR A 127 23.12 -4.82 -9.13
C TYR A 127 21.90 -5.68 -8.71
N THR A 128 22.02 -7.00 -8.85
CA THR A 128 20.98 -7.96 -8.41
C THR A 128 20.76 -7.88 -6.90
N ILE A 129 21.84 -7.79 -6.11
CA ILE A 129 21.75 -7.68 -4.65
C ILE A 129 21.04 -6.38 -4.24
N LEU A 130 21.40 -5.24 -4.84
CA LEU A 130 20.74 -3.96 -4.60
C LEU A 130 19.27 -4.00 -4.95
N PHE A 131 18.92 -4.62 -6.09
CA PHE A 131 17.52 -4.79 -6.49
C PHE A 131 16.74 -5.61 -5.45
N ILE A 132 17.27 -6.75 -5.03
CA ILE A 132 16.61 -7.62 -4.05
C ILE A 132 16.41 -6.89 -2.72
N ILE A 133 17.41 -6.15 -2.25
CA ILE A 133 17.31 -5.38 -1.00
C ILE A 133 16.24 -4.26 -1.15
N CYS A 134 16.32 -3.43 -2.18
CA CYS A 134 15.37 -2.34 -2.39
C CYS A 134 13.95 -2.86 -2.56
N PHE A 135 13.79 -3.91 -3.37
CA PHE A 135 12.47 -4.50 -3.61
C PHE A 135 11.91 -5.17 -2.33
N GLY A 136 12.71 -5.98 -1.64
CA GLY A 136 12.28 -6.69 -0.44
C GLY A 136 11.93 -5.74 0.71
N VAL A 137 12.78 -4.75 0.98
CA VAL A 137 12.52 -3.72 2.01
C VAL A 137 11.32 -2.85 1.63
N GLY A 138 11.24 -2.41 0.37
CA GLY A 138 10.12 -1.61 -0.13
C GLY A 138 8.80 -2.35 -0.04
N TYR A 139 8.76 -3.59 -0.49
CA TYR A 139 7.59 -4.45 -0.41
C TYR A 139 7.18 -4.72 1.05
N GLY A 140 8.15 -5.09 1.91
CA GLY A 140 7.88 -5.37 3.32
C GLY A 140 7.34 -4.15 4.07
N ALA A 141 7.96 -2.98 3.91
CA ALA A 141 7.51 -1.74 4.53
C ALA A 141 6.11 -1.34 4.05
N TYR A 142 5.87 -1.48 2.75
CA TYR A 142 4.60 -1.13 2.14
C TYR A 142 3.48 -2.09 2.56
N TYR A 143 3.72 -3.39 2.50
CA TYR A 143 2.76 -4.41 2.89
C TYR A 143 2.32 -4.26 4.35
N ALA A 144 3.27 -3.94 5.25
CA ALA A 144 2.97 -3.69 6.65
C ALA A 144 2.11 -2.44 6.90
N THR A 145 2.05 -1.52 5.96
CA THR A 145 1.27 -0.27 6.08
C THR A 145 -0.05 -0.27 5.31
N ALA A 146 -0.28 -1.27 4.45
CA ALA A 146 -1.43 -1.29 3.53
C ALA A 146 -2.78 -1.22 4.24
N ASP A 147 -2.91 -1.88 5.39
CA ASP A 147 -4.16 -1.95 6.16
C ASP A 147 -4.20 -0.94 7.33
N MET A 148 -3.15 -0.13 7.53
CA MET A 148 -3.13 0.91 8.58
C MET A 148 -4.24 1.97 8.47
N PRO A 149 -4.73 2.35 7.29
CA PRO A 149 -5.87 3.26 7.19
C PRO A 149 -7.16 2.74 7.81
N ILE A 150 -7.35 1.42 7.90
CA ILE A 150 -8.59 0.81 8.41
C ILE A 150 -8.88 1.20 9.86
N PRO A 151 -7.98 1.00 10.84
CA PRO A 151 -8.22 1.44 12.22
C PRO A 151 -8.33 2.97 12.35
N MET A 152 -7.72 3.75 11.45
CA MET A 152 -7.84 5.21 11.47
C MET A 152 -9.25 5.71 11.12
N VAL A 153 -10.10 4.87 10.50
CA VAL A 153 -11.52 5.19 10.28
C VAL A 153 -12.26 5.38 11.62
N ALA A 154 -11.90 4.62 12.65
CA ALA A 154 -12.46 4.79 13.99
C ALA A 154 -12.14 6.18 14.56
N ASP A 155 -10.90 6.65 14.42
CA ASP A 155 -10.49 7.99 14.86
C ASP A 155 -11.30 9.08 14.12
N CYS A 156 -11.57 8.87 12.82
CA CYS A 156 -12.41 9.79 12.04
C CYS A 156 -13.88 9.78 12.49
N SER A 157 -14.39 8.62 12.93
CA SER A 157 -15.73 8.49 13.49
C SER A 157 -15.85 9.21 14.84
N ASP A 158 -14.85 9.09 15.70
CA ASP A 158 -14.81 9.80 16.97
C ASP A 158 -14.74 11.31 16.76
N TYR A 159 -13.95 11.76 15.79
CA TYR A 159 -13.93 13.17 15.39
C TYR A 159 -15.29 13.66 14.91
N GLU A 160 -16.02 12.86 14.10
CA GLU A 160 -17.37 13.20 13.65
C GLU A 160 -18.35 13.30 14.81
N THR A 161 -18.26 12.38 15.78
CA THR A 161 -19.09 12.42 16.99
C THR A 161 -18.82 13.69 17.81
N TYR A 162 -17.57 14.10 17.94
CA TYR A 162 -17.21 15.36 18.61
C TYR A 162 -17.75 16.57 17.86
N ARG A 163 -17.68 16.58 16.52
CA ARG A 163 -18.08 17.71 15.67
C ARG A 163 -19.60 17.87 15.55
N SER A 164 -20.31 16.78 15.29
CA SER A 164 -21.75 16.80 14.93
C SER A 164 -22.66 16.23 16.03
N GLY A 165 -22.11 15.63 17.08
CA GLY A 165 -22.86 14.92 18.11
C GLY A 165 -23.47 13.59 17.62
N LYS A 166 -23.20 13.17 16.37
CA LYS A 166 -23.75 11.94 15.78
C LYS A 166 -22.72 10.83 15.79
N TYR A 167 -22.98 9.73 16.49
CA TYR A 167 -22.15 8.53 16.48
C TYR A 167 -22.55 7.62 15.31
N ILE A 168 -21.76 7.60 14.25
CA ILE A 168 -22.08 6.96 12.96
C ILE A 168 -20.93 6.09 12.41
N PRO A 169 -20.30 5.22 13.21
CA PRO A 169 -19.13 4.45 12.77
C PRO A 169 -19.43 3.52 11.59
N GLY A 170 -20.64 2.97 11.52
CA GLY A 170 -21.08 2.13 10.41
C GLY A 170 -21.11 2.84 9.06
N ILE A 171 -21.52 4.11 9.04
CA ILE A 171 -21.52 4.94 7.82
C ILE A 171 -20.09 5.22 7.39
N MET A 172 -19.21 5.61 8.31
CA MET A 172 -17.82 5.91 8.04
C MET A 172 -17.08 4.69 7.47
N GLY A 173 -17.27 3.52 8.09
CA GLY A 173 -16.69 2.26 7.59
C GLY A 173 -17.22 1.87 6.21
N THR A 174 -18.51 2.05 5.95
CA THR A 174 -19.10 1.76 4.64
C THR A 174 -18.56 2.68 3.55
N LEU A 175 -18.41 3.97 3.81
CA LEU A 175 -17.83 4.95 2.89
C LEU A 175 -16.38 4.60 2.55
N PHE A 176 -15.58 4.30 3.57
CA PHE A 176 -14.19 3.89 3.35
C PHE A 176 -14.10 2.63 2.50
N SER A 177 -14.90 1.61 2.83
CA SER A 177 -14.93 0.33 2.09
C SER A 177 -15.42 0.50 0.65
N LEU A 178 -16.36 1.42 0.40
CA LEU A 178 -16.84 1.71 -0.95
C LEU A 178 -15.70 2.28 -1.82
N VAL A 179 -14.98 3.28 -1.29
CA VAL A 179 -13.83 3.89 -1.99
C VAL A 179 -12.72 2.87 -2.22
N ASP A 180 -12.41 2.06 -1.21
CA ASP A 180 -11.41 0.99 -1.29
C ASP A 180 -11.71 0.00 -2.41
N LYS A 181 -12.96 -0.46 -2.50
CA LYS A 181 -13.39 -1.40 -3.55
C LYS A 181 -13.41 -0.77 -4.94
N LEU A 182 -13.87 0.47 -5.06
CA LEU A 182 -13.85 1.19 -6.35
C LEU A 182 -12.42 1.36 -6.86
N VAL A 183 -11.51 1.78 -6.00
CA VAL A 183 -10.11 1.99 -6.38
C VAL A 183 -9.41 0.66 -6.71
N SER A 184 -9.67 -0.40 -5.94
CA SER A 184 -9.13 -1.73 -6.22
C SER A 184 -9.60 -2.26 -7.58
N SER A 185 -10.86 -1.99 -7.97
CA SER A 185 -11.36 -2.39 -9.28
C SER A 185 -10.70 -1.62 -10.43
N LEU A 186 -10.32 -0.34 -10.21
CA LEU A 186 -9.61 0.48 -11.20
C LEU A 186 -8.17 0.03 -11.41
N ALA A 187 -7.54 -0.60 -10.41
CA ALA A 187 -6.16 -1.08 -10.53
C ALA A 187 -5.99 -2.08 -11.69
N ALA A 188 -6.95 -2.96 -11.91
CA ALA A 188 -6.94 -3.89 -13.03
C ALA A 188 -7.00 -3.17 -14.38
N THR A 189 -7.75 -2.08 -14.47
CA THR A 189 -7.86 -1.27 -15.70
C THR A 189 -6.60 -0.45 -15.97
N VAL A 190 -5.86 -0.06 -14.93
CA VAL A 190 -4.61 0.71 -15.08
C VAL A 190 -3.46 -0.17 -15.55
N VAL A 191 -3.47 -1.46 -15.20
CA VAL A 191 -2.40 -2.42 -15.54
C VAL A 191 -2.67 -3.13 -16.86
N GLY A 192 -3.92 -3.38 -17.20
CA GLY A 192 -4.34 -4.06 -18.44
C GLY A 192 -4.53 -3.12 -19.57
#